data_35eb6e59f07d5f529565f132978e6fd4
#
_entry.id   35eb6e59f07d5f529565f132978e6fd4
#
_cell.length_a   1.000
_cell.length_b   1.000
_cell.length_c   1.000
_cell.angle_alpha   90.00
_cell.angle_beta   90.00
_cell.angle_gamma   90.00
#
_symmetry.space_group_name_H-M   'P 1'
#
loop_
_entity.id
_entity.type
_entity.pdbx_description
1 polymer ?
#
loop_
_entity_poly.entity_id
_entity_poly.type
_entity_poly.pdbx_seq_one_letter_code
_entity_poly.pdbx_strand_id
1 'polypeptide(L)'
;MAYLLGYDLTDYDIKLIECLVNYRGVKPYHFAVMKYGKNFTESQEKTIYKYLRKLLDQKLIVKYKLQDGSEGSMYYLTSKGYELAKDLFNIEEGKRGEGWINENGFTNYGDFPYELFSPPLEQAPHHLLLVDFLFKLKSINTTFIEHRINLYSAVTYGNSENKFRFRPDAEIRLENNRTYAIEIDRGSENHEQLCKKFRTYRHYYETAKQSALDVRHAGIIFIVEDKRKKHGMKRRWKNICAAFIKEVGDYHKDVNLIMTTVSDTSETILFEINRKNYEQRFINKLSTFLKKKGNQDVNLYLINDLDNDYKQIITTNMAESNAFYVNVYITSQTFEANVYSKFMNVYRQINAIKNQEVVKGLEFRGFRKAIIYGNEMPYLINDIGPYELDKEFNNVFREFNDNVHYYRVDDVLV
;
A
#
# COMPACT_ATOMS: atom_id res chain seq x y z
N MET A 1 -22.43 -28.53 18.53
CA MET A 1 -22.72 -29.07 17.18
C MET A 1 -24.11 -28.63 16.79
N ALA A 2 -24.23 -27.89 15.72
CA ALA A 2 -25.51 -27.50 15.16
C ALA A 2 -25.74 -28.23 13.85
N TYR A 3 -26.85 -28.88 13.66
CA TYR A 3 -27.27 -29.44 12.39
C TYR A 3 -27.89 -28.29 11.58
N LEU A 4 -27.04 -27.63 10.79
CA LEU A 4 -27.40 -26.46 9.99
C LEU A 4 -27.50 -26.84 8.52
N LEU A 5 -28.68 -26.58 7.94
CA LEU A 5 -28.94 -26.77 6.49
C LEU A 5 -28.59 -28.18 5.97
N GLY A 6 -28.75 -29.20 6.81
CA GLY A 6 -28.47 -30.60 6.43
C GLY A 6 -27.01 -31.04 6.64
N TYR A 7 -26.17 -30.21 7.29
CA TYR A 7 -24.77 -30.52 7.58
C TYR A 7 -24.50 -30.52 9.08
N ASP A 8 -23.69 -31.46 9.52
CA ASP A 8 -23.12 -31.46 10.88
C ASP A 8 -21.88 -30.57 10.92
N LEU A 9 -22.06 -29.30 11.33
CA LEU A 9 -20.98 -28.32 11.40
C LEU A 9 -20.71 -27.93 12.84
N THR A 10 -19.42 -27.85 13.18
CA THR A 10 -18.94 -27.22 14.40
C THR A 10 -18.74 -25.72 14.17
N ASP A 11 -18.67 -24.93 15.25
CA ASP A 11 -18.32 -23.50 15.17
C ASP A 11 -16.99 -23.27 14.43
N TYR A 12 -16.08 -24.22 14.54
CA TYR A 12 -14.80 -24.11 13.83
C TYR A 12 -14.95 -24.42 12.33
N ASP A 13 -15.77 -25.36 11.93
CA ASP A 13 -16.08 -25.61 10.52
C ASP A 13 -16.70 -24.36 9.88
N ILE A 14 -17.60 -23.67 10.59
CA ILE A 14 -18.19 -22.41 10.16
C ILE A 14 -17.11 -21.34 9.97
N LYS A 15 -16.18 -21.18 10.92
CA LYS A 15 -15.04 -20.25 10.79
C LYS A 15 -14.11 -20.58 9.62
N LEU A 16 -13.92 -21.87 9.30
CA LEU A 16 -13.16 -22.25 8.11
C LEU A 16 -13.89 -21.85 6.82
N ILE A 17 -15.20 -22.05 6.76
CA ILE A 17 -16.03 -21.62 5.63
C ILE A 17 -15.99 -20.10 5.50
N GLU A 18 -16.14 -19.35 6.57
CA GLU A 18 -16.01 -17.88 6.61
C GLU A 18 -14.64 -17.42 6.08
N CYS A 19 -13.57 -18.07 6.52
CA CYS A 19 -12.23 -17.82 6.03
C CYS A 19 -12.14 -18.00 4.50
N LEU A 20 -12.76 -19.06 3.98
CA LEU A 20 -12.76 -19.33 2.53
C LEU A 20 -13.64 -18.35 1.74
N VAL A 21 -14.68 -17.79 2.34
CA VAL A 21 -15.45 -16.68 1.75
C VAL A 21 -14.55 -15.44 1.65
N ASN A 22 -13.89 -15.07 2.74
CA ASN A 22 -13.10 -13.84 2.82
C ASN A 22 -11.85 -13.86 1.94
N TYR A 23 -11.21 -15.03 1.77
CA TYR A 23 -9.93 -15.15 1.09
C TYR A 23 -9.99 -15.96 -0.21
N ARG A 24 -11.12 -16.59 -0.51
CA ARG A 24 -11.41 -17.43 -1.69
C ARG A 24 -10.58 -18.71 -1.79
N GLY A 25 -9.33 -18.70 -1.36
CA GLY A 25 -8.48 -19.89 -1.38
C GLY A 25 -7.29 -19.71 -0.43
N VAL A 26 -7.02 -20.70 0.44
CA VAL A 26 -6.00 -20.63 1.49
C VAL A 26 -5.24 -21.93 1.63
N LYS A 27 -4.02 -21.87 2.23
CA LYS A 27 -3.24 -23.04 2.64
C LYS A 27 -3.66 -23.51 4.03
N PRO A 28 -3.39 -24.77 4.42
CA PRO A 28 -3.62 -25.28 5.79
C PRO A 28 -2.96 -24.41 6.87
N TYR A 29 -1.78 -23.86 6.58
CA TYR A 29 -1.07 -22.93 7.43
C TYR A 29 -1.94 -21.73 7.84
N HIS A 30 -2.69 -21.13 6.91
CA HIS A 30 -3.56 -19.99 7.21
C HIS A 30 -4.67 -20.35 8.20
N PHE A 31 -5.25 -21.54 8.08
CA PHE A 31 -6.21 -22.03 9.06
C PHE A 31 -5.57 -22.27 10.43
N ALA A 32 -4.33 -22.78 10.47
CA ALA A 32 -3.61 -22.96 11.73
C ALA A 32 -3.34 -21.61 12.40
N VAL A 33 -2.86 -20.62 11.65
CA VAL A 33 -2.66 -19.23 12.15
C VAL A 33 -3.96 -18.64 12.68
N MET A 34 -5.06 -18.83 11.97
CA MET A 34 -6.37 -18.32 12.40
C MET A 34 -6.84 -18.93 13.73
N LYS A 35 -6.61 -20.24 13.92
CA LYS A 35 -7.08 -20.96 15.09
C LYS A 35 -6.16 -20.83 16.31
N TYR A 36 -4.85 -20.91 16.10
CA TYR A 36 -3.86 -21.07 17.16
C TYR A 36 -2.89 -19.88 17.28
N GLY A 37 -3.00 -18.91 16.38
CA GLY A 37 -2.00 -17.84 16.28
C GLY A 37 -0.76 -18.29 15.50
N LYS A 38 0.26 -17.43 15.46
CA LYS A 38 1.47 -17.65 14.64
C LYS A 38 2.38 -18.79 15.16
N ASN A 39 2.33 -19.08 16.45
CA ASN A 39 3.25 -20.03 17.14
C ASN A 39 2.56 -21.38 17.35
N PHE A 40 1.86 -21.89 16.35
CA PHE A 40 1.24 -23.22 16.44
C PHE A 40 2.26 -24.35 16.32
N THR A 41 1.95 -25.48 16.95
CA THR A 41 2.77 -26.70 16.92
C THR A 41 2.41 -27.58 15.72
N GLU A 42 3.29 -28.49 15.34
CA GLU A 42 3.02 -29.49 14.29
C GLU A 42 1.77 -30.35 14.60
N SER A 43 1.54 -30.70 15.89
CA SER A 43 0.32 -31.41 16.31
C SER A 43 -0.96 -30.59 16.07
N GLN A 44 -0.90 -29.29 16.29
CA GLN A 44 -2.01 -28.37 16.02
C GLN A 44 -2.26 -28.26 14.51
N GLU A 45 -1.23 -28.20 13.69
CA GLU A 45 -1.38 -28.22 12.24
C GLU A 45 -2.00 -29.54 11.75
N LYS A 46 -1.56 -30.70 12.27
CA LYS A 46 -2.19 -31.99 11.97
C LYS A 46 -3.69 -32.02 12.32
N THR A 47 -4.09 -31.30 13.34
CA THR A 47 -5.51 -31.18 13.72
C THR A 47 -6.31 -30.43 12.66
N ILE A 48 -5.73 -29.43 11.97
CA ILE A 48 -6.39 -28.71 10.88
C ILE A 48 -6.77 -29.66 9.74
N TYR A 49 -5.90 -30.61 9.41
CA TYR A 49 -6.20 -31.59 8.35
C TYR A 49 -7.42 -32.47 8.65
N LYS A 50 -7.74 -32.72 9.94
CA LYS A 50 -8.99 -33.44 10.31
C LYS A 50 -10.24 -32.63 9.97
N TYR A 51 -10.22 -31.33 10.26
CA TYR A 51 -11.34 -30.46 9.90
C TYR A 51 -11.46 -30.32 8.37
N LEU A 52 -10.36 -30.10 7.68
CA LEU A 52 -10.34 -30.03 6.21
C LEU A 52 -10.87 -31.33 5.58
N ARG A 53 -10.48 -32.49 6.11
CA ARG A 53 -10.97 -33.78 5.62
C ARG A 53 -12.48 -33.91 5.77
N LYS A 54 -13.04 -33.51 6.93
CA LYS A 54 -14.48 -33.50 7.16
C LYS A 54 -15.23 -32.68 6.12
N LEU A 55 -14.74 -31.46 5.83
CA LEU A 55 -15.37 -30.58 4.83
C LEU A 55 -15.19 -31.12 3.39
N LEU A 56 -14.07 -31.79 3.09
CA LEU A 56 -13.84 -32.49 1.81
C LEU A 56 -14.82 -33.65 1.63
N ASP A 57 -15.00 -34.49 2.65
CA ASP A 57 -15.92 -35.63 2.63
C ASP A 57 -17.37 -35.20 2.41
N GLN A 58 -17.73 -34.01 2.95
CA GLN A 58 -19.04 -33.36 2.73
C GLN A 58 -19.14 -32.63 1.37
N LYS A 59 -18.06 -32.58 0.59
CA LYS A 59 -17.96 -31.90 -0.70
C LYS A 59 -18.23 -30.39 -0.61
N LEU A 60 -17.93 -29.77 0.54
CA LEU A 60 -18.06 -28.33 0.74
C LEU A 60 -16.82 -27.57 0.27
N ILE A 61 -15.68 -28.21 0.32
CA ILE A 61 -14.40 -27.66 -0.15
C ILE A 61 -13.74 -28.59 -1.13
N VAL A 62 -12.78 -28.06 -1.86
CA VAL A 62 -11.91 -28.81 -2.77
C VAL A 62 -10.46 -28.51 -2.47
N LYS A 63 -9.59 -29.50 -2.71
CA LYS A 63 -8.15 -29.41 -2.57
C LYS A 63 -7.51 -29.25 -3.95
N TYR A 64 -6.80 -28.17 -4.18
CA TYR A 64 -6.00 -27.94 -5.36
C TYR A 64 -4.51 -28.10 -5.06
N LYS A 65 -3.83 -29.02 -5.74
CA LYS A 65 -2.39 -29.23 -5.61
C LYS A 65 -1.67 -28.12 -6.36
N LEU A 66 -0.83 -27.36 -5.67
CA LEU A 66 -0.05 -26.28 -6.29
C LEU A 66 0.93 -26.86 -7.31
N GLN A 67 1.06 -26.15 -8.43
CA GLN A 67 2.01 -26.44 -9.50
C GLN A 67 3.18 -25.43 -9.43
N ASP A 68 4.16 -25.56 -10.29
CA ASP A 68 5.27 -24.60 -10.47
C ASP A 68 6.21 -24.42 -9.26
N GLY A 69 6.59 -25.52 -8.59
CA GLY A 69 7.56 -25.50 -7.50
C GLY A 69 7.04 -24.90 -6.19
N SER A 70 5.75 -24.51 -6.13
CA SER A 70 5.10 -24.16 -4.88
C SER A 70 4.72 -25.42 -4.10
N GLU A 71 5.21 -25.55 -2.88
CA GLU A 71 4.86 -26.71 -2.05
C GLU A 71 3.46 -26.60 -1.46
N GLY A 72 2.78 -27.76 -1.36
CA GLY A 72 1.52 -27.91 -0.65
C GLY A 72 0.28 -27.84 -1.52
N SER A 73 -0.83 -27.49 -0.88
CA SER A 73 -2.15 -27.43 -1.50
C SER A 73 -2.91 -26.19 -1.02
N MET A 74 -3.73 -25.67 -1.90
CA MET A 74 -4.72 -24.64 -1.62
C MET A 74 -6.09 -25.30 -1.43
N TYR A 75 -6.88 -24.82 -0.51
CA TYR A 75 -8.26 -25.22 -0.27
C TYR A 75 -9.20 -24.06 -0.55
N TYR A 76 -10.33 -24.33 -1.20
CA TYR A 76 -11.33 -23.33 -1.52
C TYR A 76 -12.73 -23.97 -1.56
N LEU A 77 -13.77 -23.16 -1.50
CA LEU A 77 -15.15 -23.63 -1.53
C LEU A 77 -15.51 -24.26 -2.87
N THR A 78 -16.28 -25.34 -2.85
CA THR A 78 -17.02 -25.80 -4.03
C THR A 78 -18.21 -24.88 -4.29
N SER A 79 -18.90 -25.01 -5.43
CA SER A 79 -20.16 -24.31 -5.66
C SER A 79 -21.18 -24.61 -4.55
N LYS A 80 -21.30 -25.87 -4.14
CA LYS A 80 -22.14 -26.29 -3.02
C LYS A 80 -21.74 -25.65 -1.68
N GLY A 81 -20.42 -25.55 -1.41
CA GLY A 81 -19.90 -24.90 -0.21
C GLY A 81 -20.13 -23.40 -0.22
N TYR A 82 -20.09 -22.77 -1.41
CA TYR A 82 -20.38 -21.36 -1.55
C TYR A 82 -21.87 -21.03 -1.35
N GLU A 83 -22.79 -21.85 -1.88
CA GLU A 83 -24.22 -21.71 -1.62
C GLU A 83 -24.52 -21.84 -0.11
N LEU A 84 -23.95 -22.86 0.55
CA LEU A 84 -24.07 -22.98 2.01
C LEU A 84 -23.52 -21.75 2.74
N ALA A 85 -22.41 -21.20 2.30
CA ALA A 85 -21.82 -20.00 2.91
C ALA A 85 -22.74 -18.77 2.74
N LYS A 86 -23.42 -18.63 1.60
CA LYS A 86 -24.38 -17.54 1.39
C LYS A 86 -25.51 -17.62 2.42
N ASP A 87 -26.06 -18.81 2.65
CA ASP A 87 -27.12 -19.02 3.63
C ASP A 87 -26.61 -18.78 5.09
N LEU A 88 -25.39 -19.27 5.41
CA LEU A 88 -24.82 -19.15 6.76
C LEU A 88 -24.52 -17.69 7.16
N PHE A 89 -24.11 -16.88 6.21
CA PHE A 89 -23.64 -15.52 6.47
C PHE A 89 -24.57 -14.43 5.93
N ASN A 90 -25.76 -14.81 5.44
CA ASN A 90 -26.72 -13.89 4.81
C ASN A 90 -26.06 -12.99 3.77
N ILE A 91 -25.32 -13.62 2.84
CA ILE A 91 -24.59 -12.87 1.81
C ILE A 91 -25.61 -12.32 0.82
N GLU A 92 -25.76 -11.00 0.81
CA GLU A 92 -26.64 -10.30 -0.13
C GLU A 92 -26.07 -10.31 -1.55
N GLU A 93 -26.93 -10.12 -2.53
CA GLU A 93 -26.55 -10.05 -3.94
C GLU A 93 -25.51 -8.94 -4.16
N GLY A 94 -24.35 -9.33 -4.64
CA GLY A 94 -23.24 -8.40 -4.87
C GLY A 94 -23.47 -7.58 -6.12
N LYS A 95 -23.37 -6.27 -6.01
CA LYS A 95 -23.39 -5.36 -7.15
C LYS A 95 -22.02 -5.26 -7.77
N ARG A 96 -21.81 -6.03 -8.81
CA ARG A 96 -20.52 -6.07 -9.51
C ARG A 96 -20.20 -4.75 -10.20
N GLY A 97 -19.00 -4.22 -9.95
CA GLY A 97 -18.48 -3.06 -10.65
C GLY A 97 -18.90 -1.70 -10.08
N GLU A 98 -19.57 -1.66 -8.94
CA GLU A 98 -19.95 -0.42 -8.27
C GLU A 98 -18.84 0.18 -7.39
N GLY A 99 -17.75 -0.56 -7.16
CA GLY A 99 -16.62 -0.10 -6.35
C GLY A 99 -17.02 0.18 -4.91
N TRP A 100 -16.43 1.23 -4.34
CA TRP A 100 -16.80 1.73 -3.03
C TRP A 100 -18.13 2.47 -3.09
N ILE A 101 -19.12 1.93 -2.46
CA ILE A 101 -20.30 2.70 -2.08
C ILE A 101 -20.05 3.09 -0.62
N ASN A 102 -19.87 4.38 -0.36
CA ASN A 102 -19.55 4.92 0.97
C ASN A 102 -20.54 4.48 2.08
N GLU A 103 -21.75 4.12 1.71
CA GLU A 103 -22.83 3.78 2.64
C GLU A 103 -22.70 2.36 3.21
N ASN A 104 -22.09 1.41 2.48
CA ASN A 104 -22.11 -0.01 2.85
C ASN A 104 -20.80 -0.52 3.48
N GLY A 105 -19.85 0.34 3.71
CA GLY A 105 -18.58 -0.06 4.33
C GLY A 105 -17.65 -0.87 3.43
N PHE A 106 -16.60 -1.38 4.05
CA PHE A 106 -15.54 -2.14 3.43
C PHE A 106 -15.84 -3.63 3.58
N THR A 107 -16.52 -4.24 2.62
CA THR A 107 -16.96 -5.64 2.72
C THR A 107 -16.35 -6.53 1.66
N ASN A 108 -16.09 -7.79 2.03
CA ASN A 108 -15.75 -8.88 1.13
C ASN A 108 -16.93 -9.80 0.83
N TYR A 109 -18.14 -9.41 1.20
CA TYR A 109 -19.34 -10.20 0.98
C TYR A 109 -20.13 -9.65 -0.22
N GLY A 110 -20.62 -10.57 -1.02
CA GLY A 110 -21.50 -10.31 -2.13
C GLY A 110 -21.80 -11.60 -2.86
N ASP A 111 -23.04 -11.78 -3.29
CA ASP A 111 -23.44 -12.94 -4.11
C ASP A 111 -22.97 -12.73 -5.55
N PHE A 112 -22.03 -13.55 -5.98
CA PHE A 112 -21.51 -13.57 -7.32
C PHE A 112 -21.69 -14.96 -7.92
N PRO A 113 -21.78 -15.09 -9.25
CA PRO A 113 -21.64 -16.38 -9.90
C PRO A 113 -20.41 -17.11 -9.44
N TYR A 114 -20.51 -18.40 -9.13
CA TYR A 114 -19.43 -19.19 -8.56
C TYR A 114 -18.15 -19.14 -9.40
N GLU A 115 -18.25 -19.08 -10.72
CA GLU A 115 -17.11 -18.96 -11.65
C GLU A 115 -16.29 -17.68 -11.42
N LEU A 116 -16.93 -16.63 -10.91
CA LEU A 116 -16.26 -15.39 -10.54
C LEU A 116 -15.71 -15.43 -9.13
N PHE A 117 -16.44 -16.09 -8.22
CA PHE A 117 -16.04 -16.26 -6.84
C PHE A 117 -14.87 -17.22 -6.70
N SER A 118 -14.84 -18.33 -7.45
CA SER A 118 -13.76 -19.32 -7.36
C SER A 118 -12.38 -18.68 -7.56
N PRO A 119 -11.34 -19.12 -6.83
CA PRO A 119 -10.01 -18.52 -6.97
C PRO A 119 -9.42 -18.77 -8.34
N PRO A 120 -8.54 -17.87 -8.86
CA PRO A 120 -7.88 -18.04 -10.14
C PRO A 120 -6.79 -19.12 -10.04
N LEU A 121 -7.13 -20.37 -10.37
CA LEU A 121 -6.23 -21.52 -10.19
C LEU A 121 -4.95 -21.42 -11.02
N GLU A 122 -5.01 -20.87 -12.23
CA GLU A 122 -3.83 -20.62 -13.07
C GLU A 122 -2.86 -19.59 -12.44
N GLN A 123 -3.39 -18.72 -11.59
CA GLN A 123 -2.64 -17.70 -10.87
C GLN A 123 -2.56 -17.99 -9.35
N ALA A 124 -2.72 -19.26 -8.95
CA ALA A 124 -2.75 -19.63 -7.53
C ALA A 124 -1.55 -19.10 -6.73
N PRO A 125 -0.30 -19.09 -7.21
CA PRO A 125 0.82 -18.49 -6.48
C PRO A 125 0.69 -16.98 -6.28
N HIS A 126 0.13 -16.24 -7.24
CA HIS A 126 -0.16 -14.81 -7.11
C HIS A 126 -1.26 -14.59 -6.06
N HIS A 127 -2.35 -15.33 -6.16
CA HIS A 127 -3.44 -15.29 -5.20
C HIS A 127 -2.97 -15.60 -3.77
N LEU A 128 -2.16 -16.63 -3.59
CA LEU A 128 -1.63 -17.00 -2.27
C LEU A 128 -0.68 -15.96 -1.68
N LEU A 129 0.09 -15.26 -2.51
CA LEU A 129 0.92 -14.14 -2.03
C LEU A 129 0.06 -13.00 -1.49
N LEU A 130 -1.08 -12.70 -2.12
CA LEU A 130 -2.07 -11.77 -1.58
C LEU A 130 -2.62 -12.26 -0.24
N VAL A 131 -2.98 -13.54 -0.16
CA VAL A 131 -3.52 -14.12 1.09
C VAL A 131 -2.47 -14.06 2.21
N ASP A 132 -1.22 -14.41 1.94
CA ASP A 132 -0.09 -14.31 2.89
C ASP A 132 0.04 -12.86 3.41
N PHE A 133 -0.03 -11.87 2.53
CA PHE A 133 -0.03 -10.45 2.90
C PHE A 133 -1.22 -10.09 3.81
N LEU A 134 -2.44 -10.48 3.45
CA LEU A 134 -3.65 -10.17 4.24
C LEU A 134 -3.64 -10.84 5.61
N PHE A 135 -3.12 -12.07 5.71
CA PHE A 135 -2.92 -12.73 7.00
C PHE A 135 -1.85 -12.05 7.86
N LYS A 136 -0.78 -11.58 7.23
CA LYS A 136 0.23 -10.78 7.93
C LYS A 136 -0.35 -9.47 8.44
N LEU A 137 -1.19 -8.82 7.64
CA LEU A 137 -1.89 -7.60 8.00
C LEU A 137 -2.78 -7.79 9.24
N LYS A 138 -3.60 -8.87 9.29
CA LYS A 138 -4.40 -9.22 10.47
C LYS A 138 -3.59 -9.43 11.74
N SER A 139 -2.33 -9.76 11.63
CA SER A 139 -1.45 -9.96 12.78
C SER A 139 -0.92 -8.67 13.39
N ILE A 140 -1.17 -7.54 12.75
CA ILE A 140 -0.90 -6.22 13.32
C ILE A 140 -2.01 -5.95 14.32
N ASN A 141 -1.63 -5.65 15.56
CA ASN A 141 -2.56 -5.49 16.68
C ASN A 141 -3.25 -4.11 16.63
N THR A 142 -3.88 -3.81 15.50
CA THR A 142 -4.67 -2.60 15.28
C THR A 142 -6.11 -2.98 15.01
N THR A 143 -7.05 -2.27 15.61
CA THR A 143 -8.48 -2.61 15.61
C THR A 143 -9.22 -2.24 14.32
N PHE A 144 -8.59 -1.50 13.39
CA PHE A 144 -9.28 -0.85 12.28
C PHE A 144 -8.60 -1.01 10.91
N ILE A 145 -7.98 -2.18 10.65
CA ILE A 145 -7.52 -2.47 9.30
C ILE A 145 -8.59 -3.29 8.58
N GLU A 146 -9.24 -2.66 7.64
CA GLU A 146 -10.20 -3.28 6.75
C GLU A 146 -9.56 -3.61 5.42
N HIS A 147 -10.01 -4.67 4.75
CA HIS A 147 -9.55 -5.02 3.43
C HIS A 147 -10.67 -5.51 2.54
N ARG A 148 -10.46 -5.38 1.24
CA ARG A 148 -11.36 -5.82 0.19
C ARG A 148 -10.54 -6.40 -0.96
N ILE A 149 -10.82 -7.67 -1.33
CA ILE A 149 -10.12 -8.32 -2.44
C ILE A 149 -10.69 -7.90 -3.79
N ASN A 150 -9.98 -8.19 -4.86
CA ASN A 150 -10.24 -7.71 -6.21
C ASN A 150 -11.65 -7.95 -6.77
N LEU A 151 -12.35 -8.99 -6.31
CA LEU A 151 -13.72 -9.27 -6.74
C LEU A 151 -14.67 -8.15 -6.32
N TYR A 152 -14.47 -7.62 -5.13
CA TYR A 152 -15.30 -6.59 -4.50
C TYR A 152 -14.78 -5.17 -4.73
N SER A 153 -13.48 -5.01 -5.00
CA SER A 153 -12.84 -3.71 -5.28
C SER A 153 -12.93 -3.28 -6.74
N ALA A 154 -13.36 -4.18 -7.65
CA ALA A 154 -13.45 -3.86 -9.06
C ALA A 154 -14.51 -2.80 -9.34
N VAL A 155 -14.13 -1.75 -10.05
CA VAL A 155 -15.01 -0.66 -10.50
C VAL A 155 -15.12 -0.70 -12.02
N THR A 156 -16.35 -0.58 -12.53
CA THR A 156 -16.59 -0.33 -13.96
C THR A 156 -17.13 1.09 -14.10
N TYR A 157 -16.47 1.89 -14.92
CA TYR A 157 -16.81 3.29 -15.13
C TYR A 157 -16.72 3.64 -16.63
N GLY A 158 -17.20 4.83 -17.00
CA GLY A 158 -17.32 5.27 -18.39
C GLY A 158 -18.77 5.27 -18.88
N ASN A 159 -18.93 5.48 -20.18
CA ASN A 159 -20.24 5.49 -20.84
C ASN A 159 -20.55 4.16 -21.55
N SER A 160 -21.71 4.09 -22.19
CA SER A 160 -22.14 2.88 -22.92
C SER A 160 -21.17 2.45 -24.05
N GLU A 161 -20.44 3.40 -24.64
CA GLU A 161 -19.52 3.15 -25.75
C GLU A 161 -18.10 2.81 -25.25
N ASN A 162 -17.67 3.41 -24.14
CA ASN A 162 -16.33 3.25 -23.59
C ASN A 162 -16.42 2.84 -22.11
N LYS A 163 -16.45 1.54 -21.85
CA LYS A 163 -16.40 0.99 -20.50
C LYS A 163 -14.97 0.68 -20.10
N PHE A 164 -14.54 1.28 -19.01
CA PHE A 164 -13.26 1.03 -18.38
C PHE A 164 -13.45 0.21 -17.12
N ARG A 165 -12.47 -0.59 -16.79
CA ARG A 165 -12.46 -1.39 -15.58
C ARG A 165 -11.19 -1.10 -14.80
N PHE A 166 -11.37 -0.64 -13.58
CA PHE A 166 -10.31 -0.53 -12.58
C PHE A 166 -10.43 -1.69 -11.60
N ARG A 167 -9.33 -2.39 -11.33
CA ARG A 167 -9.33 -3.59 -10.51
C ARG A 167 -7.95 -3.83 -9.90
N PRO A 168 -7.64 -3.22 -8.75
CA PRO A 168 -6.46 -3.62 -7.97
C PRO A 168 -6.63 -5.04 -7.43
N ASP A 169 -5.53 -5.70 -7.05
CA ASP A 169 -5.60 -7.05 -6.45
C ASP A 169 -6.33 -7.06 -5.11
N ALA A 170 -6.16 -6.00 -4.33
CA ALA A 170 -6.97 -5.71 -3.15
C ALA A 170 -6.92 -4.21 -2.83
N GLU A 171 -7.73 -3.82 -1.86
CA GLU A 171 -7.67 -2.51 -1.21
C GLU A 171 -7.65 -2.70 0.29
N ILE A 172 -6.95 -1.83 1.00
CA ILE A 172 -6.94 -1.77 2.45
C ILE A 172 -7.29 -0.36 2.92
N ARG A 173 -8.00 -0.26 4.04
CA ARG A 173 -8.23 0.99 4.76
C ARG A 173 -7.57 0.89 6.13
N LEU A 174 -6.73 1.86 6.45
CA LEU A 174 -6.04 1.93 7.73
C LEU A 174 -6.88 2.71 8.76
N GLU A 175 -6.53 2.59 10.05
CA GLU A 175 -7.24 3.28 11.13
C GLU A 175 -7.26 4.81 11.01
N ASN A 176 -6.32 5.38 10.27
CA ASN A 176 -6.29 6.81 9.93
C ASN A 176 -7.15 7.18 8.71
N ASN A 177 -8.06 6.29 8.30
CA ASN A 177 -8.94 6.39 7.12
C ASN A 177 -8.22 6.51 5.76
N ARG A 178 -6.91 6.28 5.71
CA ARG A 178 -6.19 6.24 4.44
C ARG A 178 -6.41 4.91 3.75
N THR A 179 -6.81 4.96 2.50
CA THR A 179 -7.03 3.78 1.66
C THR A 179 -5.86 3.58 0.72
N TYR A 180 -5.39 2.34 0.58
CA TYR A 180 -4.32 1.95 -0.31
C TYR A 180 -4.80 0.86 -1.27
N ALA A 181 -4.41 0.99 -2.54
CA ALA A 181 -4.52 -0.10 -3.49
C ALA A 181 -3.34 -1.06 -3.29
N ILE A 182 -3.60 -2.35 -3.36
CA ILE A 182 -2.59 -3.41 -3.24
C ILE A 182 -2.40 -4.07 -4.59
N GLU A 183 -1.15 -4.17 -5.02
CA GLU A 183 -0.74 -4.86 -6.23
C GLU A 183 0.26 -5.96 -5.88
N ILE A 184 -0.03 -7.19 -6.28
CA ILE A 184 0.84 -8.33 -6.07
C ILE A 184 1.79 -8.45 -7.25
N ASP A 185 3.08 -8.44 -6.94
CA ASP A 185 4.13 -8.50 -7.96
C ASP A 185 5.06 -9.72 -7.76
N ARG A 186 4.92 -10.69 -8.63
CA ARG A 186 5.85 -11.83 -8.72
C ARG A 186 7.04 -11.55 -9.63
N GLY A 187 7.09 -10.33 -10.20
CA GLY A 187 8.15 -9.89 -11.11
C GLY A 187 8.08 -10.46 -12.51
N SER A 188 6.91 -10.92 -12.90
CA SER A 188 6.63 -11.36 -14.28
C SER A 188 6.27 -10.20 -15.21
N GLU A 189 5.78 -9.08 -14.66
CA GLU A 189 5.42 -7.91 -15.45
C GLU A 189 6.67 -7.17 -15.94
N ASN A 190 6.72 -6.93 -17.24
CA ASN A 190 7.74 -6.07 -17.85
C ASN A 190 7.38 -4.58 -17.68
N HIS A 191 8.27 -3.69 -18.13
CA HIS A 191 8.07 -2.25 -17.97
C HIS A 191 6.82 -1.73 -18.69
N GLU A 192 6.52 -2.23 -19.88
CA GLU A 192 5.34 -1.82 -20.65
C GLU A 192 4.03 -2.21 -19.96
N GLN A 193 3.98 -3.42 -19.38
CA GLN A 193 2.84 -3.87 -18.58
C GLN A 193 2.63 -3.02 -17.34
N LEU A 194 3.71 -2.63 -16.65
CA LEU A 194 3.65 -1.69 -15.53
C LEU A 194 3.16 -0.31 -15.98
N CYS A 195 3.65 0.21 -17.09
CA CYS A 195 3.17 1.47 -17.68
C CYS A 195 1.68 1.40 -17.98
N LYS A 196 1.21 0.31 -18.60
CA LYS A 196 -0.23 0.10 -18.86
C LYS A 196 -1.04 0.07 -17.57
N LYS A 197 -0.54 -0.59 -16.53
CA LYS A 197 -1.16 -0.63 -15.20
C LYS A 197 -1.30 0.78 -14.62
N PHE A 198 -0.25 1.57 -14.59
CA PHE A 198 -0.29 2.93 -14.03
C PHE A 198 -1.12 3.92 -14.88
N ARG A 199 -1.20 3.74 -16.19
CA ARG A 199 -2.17 4.47 -17.04
C ARG A 199 -3.61 4.18 -16.63
N THR A 200 -3.92 2.93 -16.25
CA THR A 200 -5.25 2.57 -15.73
C THR A 200 -5.53 3.28 -14.41
N TYR A 201 -4.55 3.37 -13.50
CA TYR A 201 -4.67 4.16 -12.28
C TYR A 201 -4.91 5.65 -12.56
N ARG A 202 -4.11 6.24 -13.43
CA ARG A 202 -4.28 7.64 -13.84
C ARG A 202 -5.69 7.88 -14.36
N HIS A 203 -6.14 7.07 -15.29
CA HIS A 203 -7.46 7.19 -15.89
C HIS A 203 -8.58 7.05 -14.84
N TYR A 204 -8.43 6.14 -13.90
CA TYR A 204 -9.36 5.98 -12.79
C TYR A 204 -9.41 7.25 -11.93
N TYR A 205 -8.28 7.82 -11.54
CA TYR A 205 -8.22 9.04 -10.74
C TYR A 205 -8.79 10.27 -11.47
N GLU A 206 -8.53 10.39 -12.76
CA GLU A 206 -9.10 11.46 -13.60
C GLU A 206 -10.64 11.39 -13.62
N THR A 207 -11.19 10.18 -13.73
CA THR A 207 -12.64 9.96 -13.76
C THR A 207 -13.26 10.09 -12.38
N ALA A 208 -12.64 9.57 -11.33
CA ALA A 208 -13.11 9.69 -9.95
C ALA A 208 -13.17 11.15 -9.50
N LYS A 209 -12.23 11.99 -9.97
CA LYS A 209 -12.24 13.43 -9.70
C LYS A 209 -13.45 14.14 -10.31
N GLN A 210 -13.98 13.63 -11.40
CA GLN A 210 -15.15 14.20 -12.09
C GLN A 210 -16.47 13.70 -11.52
N SER A 211 -16.46 12.55 -10.88
CA SER A 211 -17.62 11.96 -10.22
C SER A 211 -17.54 12.21 -8.71
N ALA A 212 -18.69 12.38 -8.04
CA ALA A 212 -18.76 12.53 -6.59
C ALA A 212 -18.28 11.25 -5.81
N LEU A 213 -17.85 10.21 -6.50
CA LEU A 213 -17.24 9.00 -5.97
C LEU A 213 -15.77 9.26 -5.63
N ASP A 214 -15.51 10.01 -4.58
CA ASP A 214 -14.14 10.38 -4.17
C ASP A 214 -13.45 9.26 -3.40
N VAL A 215 -13.11 8.18 -4.10
CA VAL A 215 -12.24 7.13 -3.53
C VAL A 215 -10.84 7.31 -4.09
N ARG A 216 -10.13 8.30 -3.58
CA ARG A 216 -8.71 8.44 -3.86
C ARG A 216 -7.91 7.53 -2.93
N HIS A 217 -7.11 6.67 -3.53
CA HIS A 217 -6.09 5.97 -2.76
C HIS A 217 -5.03 6.97 -2.29
N ALA A 218 -4.65 6.88 -1.03
CA ALA A 218 -3.50 7.60 -0.49
C ALA A 218 -2.19 7.06 -1.05
N GLY A 219 -2.21 5.83 -1.56
CA GLY A 219 -1.06 5.21 -2.21
C GLY A 219 -1.37 3.86 -2.83
N ILE A 220 -0.37 3.33 -3.53
CA ILE A 220 -0.34 2.01 -4.12
C ILE A 220 0.79 1.24 -3.43
N ILE A 221 0.52 0.06 -2.90
CA ILE A 221 1.52 -0.80 -2.26
C ILE A 221 1.74 -2.03 -3.11
N PHE A 222 2.94 -2.17 -3.66
CA PHE A 222 3.40 -3.37 -4.35
C PHE A 222 3.95 -4.37 -3.34
N ILE A 223 3.36 -5.56 -3.32
CA ILE A 223 3.80 -6.67 -2.48
C ILE A 223 4.59 -7.63 -3.33
N VAL A 224 5.88 -7.80 -3.01
CA VAL A 224 6.77 -8.71 -3.72
C VAL A 224 7.12 -9.93 -2.86
N GLU A 225 7.57 -11.00 -3.50
CA GLU A 225 7.99 -12.21 -2.79
C GLU A 225 9.23 -11.98 -1.92
N ASP A 226 9.28 -12.54 -0.71
CA ASP A 226 10.40 -12.42 0.24
C ASP A 226 11.76 -12.87 -0.33
N LYS A 227 11.75 -13.84 -1.25
CA LYS A 227 12.99 -14.28 -1.93
C LYS A 227 13.72 -13.14 -2.66
N ARG A 228 13.01 -12.07 -3.04
CA ARG A 228 13.58 -10.90 -3.70
C ARG A 228 14.42 -10.04 -2.78
N LYS A 229 14.25 -10.13 -1.46
CA LYS A 229 15.11 -9.41 -0.50
C LYS A 229 16.59 -9.68 -0.74
N LYS A 230 16.93 -10.92 -1.07
CA LYS A 230 18.32 -11.31 -1.35
C LYS A 230 18.81 -10.81 -2.71
N HIS A 231 17.95 -10.79 -3.70
CA HIS A 231 18.32 -10.45 -5.07
C HIS A 231 17.19 -9.72 -5.82
N GLY A 232 17.51 -8.61 -6.45
CA GLY A 232 16.67 -7.96 -7.45
C GLY A 232 15.67 -6.91 -6.94
N MET A 233 15.54 -6.67 -5.62
CA MET A 233 14.63 -5.64 -5.07
C MET A 233 14.88 -4.26 -5.68
N LYS A 234 16.14 -3.79 -5.63
CA LYS A 234 16.52 -2.47 -6.15
C LYS A 234 16.23 -2.32 -7.65
N ARG A 235 16.50 -3.37 -8.43
CA ARG A 235 16.22 -3.38 -9.88
C ARG A 235 14.71 -3.35 -10.14
N ARG A 236 13.93 -4.16 -9.37
CA ARG A 236 12.48 -4.19 -9.50
C ARG A 236 11.87 -2.85 -9.11
N TRP A 237 12.32 -2.27 -8.02
CA TRP A 237 11.90 -0.95 -7.56
C TRP A 237 12.13 0.13 -8.62
N LYS A 238 13.32 0.21 -9.21
CA LYS A 238 13.61 1.15 -10.30
C LYS A 238 12.60 1.06 -11.43
N ASN A 239 12.28 -0.17 -11.85
CA ASN A 239 11.33 -0.43 -12.94
C ASN A 239 9.91 0.02 -12.58
N ILE A 240 9.42 -0.33 -11.38
CA ILE A 240 8.09 0.05 -10.90
C ILE A 240 8.01 1.57 -10.72
N CYS A 241 8.99 2.18 -10.06
CA CYS A 241 9.03 3.61 -9.81
C CYS A 241 9.10 4.43 -11.11
N ALA A 242 9.91 4.02 -12.08
CA ALA A 242 10.00 4.67 -13.38
C ALA A 242 8.67 4.63 -14.14
N ALA A 243 8.00 3.48 -14.17
CA ALA A 243 6.70 3.34 -14.80
C ALA A 243 5.63 4.19 -14.10
N PHE A 244 5.64 4.23 -12.76
CA PHE A 244 4.73 5.06 -11.97
C PHE A 244 4.90 6.55 -12.28
N ILE A 245 6.10 7.08 -12.18
CA ILE A 245 6.38 8.50 -12.42
C ILE A 245 6.00 8.88 -13.86
N LYS A 246 6.32 8.02 -14.83
CA LYS A 246 6.03 8.26 -16.24
C LYS A 246 4.54 8.35 -16.53
N GLU A 247 3.74 7.46 -15.96
CA GLU A 247 2.37 7.22 -16.42
C GLU A 247 1.29 7.81 -15.51
N VAL A 248 1.57 7.93 -14.20
CA VAL A 248 0.58 8.45 -13.24
C VAL A 248 0.38 9.96 -13.39
N GLY A 249 1.33 10.66 -14.03
CA GLY A 249 1.26 12.10 -14.25
C GLY A 249 1.24 12.89 -12.94
N ASP A 250 0.51 13.98 -12.87
CA ASP A 250 0.47 14.86 -11.70
C ASP A 250 -0.09 14.20 -10.41
N TYR A 251 -0.75 13.03 -10.53
CA TYR A 251 -1.25 12.30 -9.36
C TYR A 251 -0.15 11.74 -8.45
N HIS A 252 1.11 11.67 -8.92
CA HIS A 252 2.24 11.31 -8.06
C HIS A 252 2.41 12.23 -6.84
N LYS A 253 1.79 13.42 -6.84
CA LYS A 253 1.82 14.36 -5.71
C LYS A 253 0.92 13.89 -4.57
N ASP A 254 -0.22 13.30 -4.92
CA ASP A 254 -1.30 12.93 -4.00
C ASP A 254 -1.30 11.44 -3.67
N VAL A 255 -0.82 10.61 -4.60
CA VAL A 255 -0.80 9.15 -4.50
C VAL A 255 0.63 8.67 -4.30
N ASN A 256 0.89 8.06 -3.15
CA ASN A 256 2.20 7.48 -2.86
C ASN A 256 2.40 6.12 -3.56
N LEU A 257 3.64 5.75 -3.82
CA LEU A 257 3.99 4.40 -4.27
C LEU A 257 4.98 3.80 -3.29
N ILE A 258 4.65 2.62 -2.78
CA ILE A 258 5.46 1.86 -1.84
C ILE A 258 5.67 0.46 -2.39
N MET A 259 6.87 -0.12 -2.21
CA MET A 259 7.13 -1.52 -2.47
C MET A 259 7.64 -2.19 -1.20
N THR A 260 7.03 -3.32 -0.83
CA THR A 260 7.39 -4.08 0.37
C THR A 260 7.28 -5.58 0.11
N THR A 261 7.74 -6.39 1.07
CA THR A 261 7.57 -7.84 1.04
C THR A 261 6.50 -8.27 2.04
N VAL A 262 6.06 -9.53 1.95
CA VAL A 262 5.11 -10.08 2.95
C VAL A 262 5.70 -10.02 4.35
N SER A 263 6.98 -10.34 4.54
CA SER A 263 7.60 -10.32 5.88
C SER A 263 7.67 -8.92 6.47
N ASP A 264 7.79 -7.86 5.66
CA ASP A 264 7.92 -6.46 6.09
C ASP A 264 6.57 -5.73 6.18
N THR A 265 5.48 -6.40 5.81
CA THR A 265 4.13 -5.80 5.80
C THR A 265 3.79 -5.09 7.11
N SER A 266 4.07 -5.71 8.26
CA SER A 266 3.71 -5.12 9.56
C SER A 266 4.43 -3.80 9.80
N GLU A 267 5.71 -3.74 9.48
CA GLU A 267 6.52 -2.54 9.61
C GLU A 267 6.05 -1.44 8.65
N THR A 268 5.85 -1.80 7.39
CA THR A 268 5.34 -0.89 6.35
C THR A 268 4.02 -0.24 6.76
N ILE A 269 3.07 -1.04 7.24
CA ILE A 269 1.73 -0.55 7.59
C ILE A 269 1.77 0.29 8.89
N LEU A 270 2.49 -0.15 9.91
CA LEU A 270 2.65 0.63 11.13
C LEU A 270 3.33 1.98 10.87
N PHE A 271 4.30 2.03 9.94
CA PHE A 271 4.90 3.27 9.53
C PHE A 271 3.87 4.22 8.87
N GLU A 272 3.00 3.70 7.98
CA GLU A 272 1.95 4.51 7.34
C GLU A 272 0.91 5.03 8.34
N ILE A 273 0.53 4.23 9.32
CA ILE A 273 -0.38 4.64 10.39
C ILE A 273 0.24 5.79 11.22
N ASN A 274 1.52 5.69 11.53
CA ASN A 274 2.22 6.62 12.40
C ASN A 274 2.92 7.78 11.68
N ARG A 275 2.91 7.81 10.36
CA ARG A 275 3.66 8.78 9.53
C ARG A 275 3.49 10.24 9.98
N LYS A 276 2.25 10.70 10.17
CA LYS A 276 1.96 12.07 10.64
C LYS A 276 2.55 12.35 12.02
N ASN A 277 2.51 11.36 12.92
CA ASN A 277 3.08 11.50 14.25
C ASN A 277 4.61 11.64 14.17
N TYR A 278 5.28 10.89 13.30
CA TYR A 278 6.72 10.99 13.10
C TYR A 278 7.11 12.38 12.56
N GLU A 279 6.41 12.87 11.57
CA GLU A 279 6.62 14.20 10.98
C GLU A 279 6.44 15.30 12.05
N GLN A 280 5.34 15.25 12.79
CA GLN A 280 5.06 16.27 13.81
C GLN A 280 6.08 16.27 14.95
N ARG A 281 6.49 15.10 15.41
CA ARG A 281 7.50 14.99 16.48
C ARG A 281 8.86 15.51 16.02
N PHE A 282 9.28 15.19 14.78
CA PHE A 282 10.51 15.71 14.21
C PHE A 282 10.50 17.24 14.15
N ILE A 283 9.44 17.84 13.60
CA ILE A 283 9.28 19.29 13.48
C ILE A 283 9.33 19.95 14.87
N ASN A 284 8.66 19.39 15.87
CA ASN A 284 8.65 19.93 17.24
C ASN A 284 10.06 19.89 17.87
N LYS A 285 10.81 18.80 17.70
CA LYS A 285 12.19 18.70 18.21
C LYS A 285 13.11 19.69 17.52
N LEU A 286 13.03 19.79 16.20
CA LEU A 286 13.83 20.73 15.41
C LEU A 286 13.56 22.17 15.88
N SER A 287 12.29 22.55 16.04
CA SER A 287 11.89 23.87 16.54
C SER A 287 12.44 24.13 17.94
N THR A 288 12.39 23.14 18.82
CA THR A 288 12.92 23.25 20.18
C THR A 288 14.45 23.40 20.19
N PHE A 289 15.13 22.62 19.34
CA PHE A 289 16.59 22.67 19.20
C PHE A 289 17.06 24.04 18.69
N LEU A 290 16.39 24.58 17.67
CA LEU A 290 16.71 25.90 17.11
C LEU A 290 16.48 27.03 18.11
N LYS A 291 15.40 26.97 18.90
CA LYS A 291 15.15 27.94 19.98
C LYS A 291 16.19 27.89 21.08
N LYS A 292 16.67 26.70 21.49
CA LYS A 292 17.67 26.52 22.54
C LYS A 292 19.06 27.04 22.14
N LYS A 293 19.43 26.98 20.86
CA LYS A 293 20.73 27.46 20.40
C LYS A 293 20.86 28.96 20.38
N GLY A 294 19.80 29.70 20.71
CA GLY A 294 19.88 31.17 20.85
C GLY A 294 20.24 31.90 19.56
N ASN A 295 20.10 31.22 18.41
CA ASN A 295 20.32 31.83 17.11
C ASN A 295 19.14 32.80 16.85
N GLN A 296 19.28 34.03 17.29
CA GLN A 296 18.33 35.13 17.05
C GLN A 296 18.11 35.37 15.55
N ASP A 297 19.00 34.83 14.72
CA ASP A 297 19.05 35.05 13.27
C ASP A 297 18.46 33.92 12.44
N VAL A 298 17.85 32.87 13.04
CA VAL A 298 17.20 31.79 12.32
C VAL A 298 15.68 31.91 12.44
N ASN A 299 15.05 32.36 11.39
CA ASN A 299 13.60 32.40 11.28
C ASN A 299 13.11 31.12 10.60
N LEU A 300 12.22 30.41 11.26
CA LEU A 300 11.57 29.20 10.76
C LEU A 300 10.20 29.57 10.17
N TYR A 301 10.09 29.46 8.87
CA TYR A 301 8.81 29.65 8.17
C TYR A 301 8.28 28.28 7.74
N LEU A 302 7.05 27.99 8.15
CA LEU A 302 6.32 26.81 7.70
C LEU A 302 5.56 27.21 6.44
N ILE A 303 5.93 26.64 5.30
CA ILE A 303 5.08 26.71 4.10
C ILE A 303 4.03 25.62 4.26
N ASN A 304 2.83 26.02 4.62
CA ASN A 304 1.68 25.15 4.53
C ASN A 304 1.25 25.15 3.06
N ASP A 305 1.44 24.02 2.38
CA ASP A 305 0.75 23.79 1.13
C ASP A 305 -0.73 23.61 1.45
N LEU A 306 -1.59 24.40 0.81
CA LEU A 306 -3.00 24.54 1.18
C LEU A 306 -3.80 23.24 1.12
N ASP A 307 -3.31 22.22 0.41
CA ASP A 307 -4.04 20.95 0.17
C ASP A 307 -3.33 19.70 0.69
N ASN A 308 -2.11 19.78 1.23
CA ASN A 308 -1.36 18.60 1.63
C ASN A 308 -0.73 18.73 3.02
N ASP A 309 -0.77 17.65 3.78
CA ASP A 309 -0.24 17.46 5.14
C ASP A 309 1.28 17.70 5.31
N TYR A 310 1.96 18.29 4.33
CA TYR A 310 3.41 18.44 4.29
C TYR A 310 3.84 19.83 4.74
N LYS A 311 4.42 19.86 5.93
CA LYS A 311 5.06 21.08 6.45
C LYS A 311 6.46 21.17 5.89
N GLN A 312 6.70 22.14 5.02
CA GLN A 312 8.01 22.51 4.54
C GLN A 312 8.57 23.60 5.45
N ILE A 313 9.79 23.41 5.91
CA ILE A 313 10.44 24.39 6.80
C ILE A 313 11.48 25.14 5.98
N ILE A 314 11.30 26.44 5.88
CA ILE A 314 12.33 27.33 5.35
C ILE A 314 13.09 27.90 6.54
N THR A 315 14.39 27.70 6.60
CA THR A 315 15.26 28.38 7.54
C THR A 315 16.08 29.41 6.79
N THR A 316 16.03 30.65 7.26
CA THR A 316 16.95 31.68 6.81
C THR A 316 18.04 31.82 7.86
N ASN A 317 19.31 31.77 7.45
CA ASN A 317 20.41 32.11 8.32
C ASN A 317 20.86 33.53 7.93
N MET A 318 20.44 34.54 8.71
CA MET A 318 20.72 35.94 8.42
C MET A 318 22.06 36.43 8.94
N ALA A 319 22.74 35.67 9.79
CA ALA A 319 23.89 36.20 10.56
C ALA A 319 25.15 36.44 9.73
N GLU A 320 25.34 35.74 8.60
CA GLU A 320 26.63 35.79 7.87
C GLU A 320 26.54 36.03 6.36
N SER A 321 25.36 35.99 5.80
CA SER A 321 25.19 36.25 4.37
C SER A 321 23.73 36.54 4.05
N ASN A 322 23.46 37.50 3.17
CA ASN A 322 22.11 37.77 2.61
C ASN A 322 21.61 36.58 1.77
N ALA A 323 21.54 35.41 2.37
CA ALA A 323 21.24 34.15 1.70
C ALA A 323 20.27 33.30 2.49
N PHE A 324 19.51 32.46 1.78
CA PHE A 324 18.62 31.49 2.40
C PHE A 324 18.72 30.09 1.76
N TYR A 325 18.36 29.08 2.53
CA TYR A 325 18.20 27.69 2.08
C TYR A 325 16.76 27.26 2.29
N VAL A 326 16.28 26.39 1.40
CA VAL A 326 15.01 25.70 1.61
C VAL A 326 15.29 24.34 2.22
N ASN A 327 14.81 24.10 3.43
CA ASN A 327 14.93 22.79 4.09
C ASN A 327 13.71 21.95 3.73
N VAL A 328 13.96 20.74 3.25
CA VAL A 328 12.94 19.78 2.87
C VAL A 328 13.07 18.54 3.76
N TYR A 329 12.06 18.27 4.55
CA TYR A 329 12.00 17.12 5.45
C TYR A 329 10.94 16.15 4.97
N ILE A 330 11.34 14.91 4.72
CA ILE A 330 10.46 13.89 4.14
C ILE A 330 10.56 12.62 4.98
N THR A 331 9.43 12.11 5.43
CA THR A 331 9.35 10.75 5.97
C THR A 331 9.30 9.75 4.83
N SER A 332 10.09 8.68 4.92
CA SER A 332 10.16 7.67 3.87
C SER A 332 10.40 6.27 4.39
N GLN A 333 9.82 5.31 3.71
CA GLN A 333 10.14 3.89 3.83
C GLN A 333 11.28 3.50 2.89
N THR A 334 11.77 2.26 3.01
CA THR A 334 12.92 1.75 2.24
C THR A 334 12.73 1.90 0.72
N PHE A 335 11.55 1.52 0.22
CA PHE A 335 11.19 1.64 -1.20
C PHE A 335 9.92 2.46 -1.35
N GLU A 336 10.10 3.76 -1.52
CA GLU A 336 9.00 4.72 -1.59
C GLU A 336 9.29 5.83 -2.60
N ALA A 337 8.32 6.13 -3.47
CA ALA A 337 8.46 7.18 -4.50
C ALA A 337 8.17 8.59 -3.97
N ASN A 338 7.51 8.70 -2.83
CA ASN A 338 7.04 9.96 -2.26
C ASN A 338 8.15 11.00 -2.04
N VAL A 339 9.39 10.55 -1.75
CA VAL A 339 10.54 11.44 -1.61
C VAL A 339 10.76 12.31 -2.84
N TYR A 340 10.62 11.74 -4.02
CA TYR A 340 10.80 12.47 -5.28
C TYR A 340 9.61 13.37 -5.58
N SER A 341 8.40 12.87 -5.34
CA SER A 341 7.16 13.62 -5.57
C SER A 341 7.08 14.87 -4.70
N LYS A 342 7.40 14.73 -3.43
CA LYS A 342 7.45 15.85 -2.47
C LYS A 342 8.54 16.86 -2.84
N PHE A 343 9.73 16.39 -3.15
CA PHE A 343 10.81 17.27 -3.54
C PHE A 343 10.51 17.98 -4.87
N MET A 344 9.94 17.28 -5.84
CA MET A 344 9.50 17.88 -7.11
C MET A 344 8.53 19.03 -6.89
N ASN A 345 7.59 18.87 -5.97
CA ASN A 345 6.63 19.92 -5.66
C ASN A 345 7.34 21.16 -5.10
N VAL A 346 8.27 21.00 -4.16
CA VAL A 346 9.10 22.11 -3.62
C VAL A 346 9.94 22.74 -4.72
N TYR A 347 10.57 21.92 -5.55
CA TYR A 347 11.44 22.37 -6.65
C TYR A 347 10.68 23.24 -7.63
N ARG A 348 9.45 22.85 -8.02
CA ARG A 348 8.58 23.64 -8.90
C ARG A 348 8.12 24.95 -8.27
N GLN A 349 7.96 24.99 -6.95
CA GLN A 349 7.51 26.17 -6.23
C GLN A 349 8.64 27.15 -5.88
N ILE A 350 9.89 26.87 -6.24
CA ILE A 350 11.04 27.68 -5.81
C ILE A 350 10.92 29.17 -6.17
N ASN A 351 10.34 29.48 -7.33
CA ASN A 351 10.15 30.87 -7.74
C ASN A 351 9.09 31.58 -6.88
N ALA A 352 8.02 30.88 -6.50
CA ALA A 352 7.02 31.41 -5.56
C ALA A 352 7.62 31.60 -4.17
N ILE A 353 8.47 30.69 -3.72
CA ILE A 353 9.19 30.79 -2.44
C ILE A 353 10.11 32.00 -2.44
N LYS A 354 10.90 32.23 -3.50
CA LYS A 354 11.80 33.39 -3.64
C LYS A 354 11.09 34.74 -3.59
N ASN A 355 9.82 34.78 -3.97
CA ASN A 355 9.01 35.98 -3.97
C ASN A 355 8.31 36.29 -2.64
N GLN A 356 8.41 35.39 -1.65
CA GLN A 356 7.83 35.65 -0.32
C GLN A 356 8.59 36.77 0.39
N GLU A 357 7.88 37.65 1.09
CA GLU A 357 8.46 38.82 1.74
C GLU A 357 9.59 38.46 2.72
N VAL A 358 9.46 37.32 3.39
CA VAL A 358 10.45 36.83 4.39
C VAL A 358 11.82 36.45 3.82
N VAL A 359 11.91 36.18 2.50
CA VAL A 359 13.16 35.85 1.81
C VAL A 359 13.47 36.84 0.67
N LYS A 360 12.65 37.86 0.50
CA LYS A 360 12.80 38.84 -0.55
C LYS A 360 14.12 39.62 -0.38
N GLY A 361 14.93 39.65 -1.43
CA GLY A 361 16.25 40.27 -1.38
C GLY A 361 17.38 39.38 -0.88
N LEU A 362 17.09 38.15 -0.44
CA LEU A 362 18.08 37.16 -0.07
C LEU A 362 18.48 36.29 -1.25
N GLU A 363 19.74 35.87 -1.30
CA GLU A 363 20.24 34.94 -2.29
C GLU A 363 19.83 33.50 -1.97
N PHE A 364 19.17 32.81 -2.89
CA PHE A 364 18.89 31.39 -2.75
C PHE A 364 20.15 30.56 -3.01
N ARG A 365 20.62 29.81 -2.00
CA ARG A 365 21.83 28.97 -2.09
C ARG A 365 21.58 27.48 -2.29
N GLY A 366 20.33 27.04 -2.27
CA GLY A 366 20.00 25.65 -2.55
C GLY A 366 19.05 25.01 -1.54
N PHE A 367 18.89 23.69 -1.70
CA PHE A 367 18.04 22.87 -0.82
C PHE A 367 18.90 22.14 0.22
N ARG A 368 18.40 22.07 1.45
CA ARG A 368 18.89 21.16 2.49
C ARG A 368 17.87 20.06 2.66
N LYS A 369 18.24 18.83 2.40
CA LYS A 369 17.33 17.70 2.33
C LYS A 369 17.59 16.73 3.45
N ALA A 370 16.52 16.28 4.12
CA ALA A 370 16.61 15.29 5.18
C ALA A 370 15.48 14.27 5.02
N ILE A 371 15.85 13.01 5.15
CA ILE A 371 14.91 11.90 5.16
C ILE A 371 14.81 11.35 6.58
N ILE A 372 13.58 11.24 7.07
CA ILE A 372 13.24 10.60 8.33
C ILE A 372 12.73 9.20 8.01
N TYR A 373 13.40 8.15 8.48
CA TYR A 373 13.09 6.78 8.12
C TYR A 373 12.89 5.88 9.34
N GLY A 374 12.21 4.75 9.14
CA GLY A 374 11.98 3.72 10.16
C GLY A 374 13.21 2.85 10.40
N ASN A 375 13.08 1.54 10.21
CA ASN A 375 14.15 0.58 10.53
C ASN A 375 15.24 0.54 9.46
N GLU A 376 14.88 0.60 8.19
CA GLU A 376 15.83 0.51 7.08
C GLU A 376 15.94 1.85 6.33
N MET A 377 17.17 2.19 5.98
CA MET A 377 17.48 3.41 5.22
C MET A 377 16.82 3.37 3.84
N PRO A 378 16.16 4.46 3.42
CA PRO A 378 15.52 4.55 2.12
C PRO A 378 16.51 4.34 0.97
N TYR A 379 16.08 3.56 0.00
CA TYR A 379 16.84 3.36 -1.23
C TYR A 379 16.53 4.47 -2.22
N LEU A 380 17.45 5.37 -2.41
CA LEU A 380 17.36 6.42 -3.42
C LEU A 380 17.82 5.89 -4.79
N ILE A 381 17.05 6.25 -5.81
CA ILE A 381 17.36 5.92 -7.20
C ILE A 381 18.34 6.95 -7.73
N ASN A 382 19.57 6.55 -8.00
CA ASN A 382 20.60 7.44 -8.58
C ASN A 382 20.49 7.55 -10.10
N ASP A 383 19.95 6.52 -10.72
CA ASP A 383 19.79 6.42 -12.17
C ASP A 383 18.57 5.54 -12.49
N ILE A 384 17.64 6.06 -13.27
CA ILE A 384 16.45 5.32 -13.69
C ILE A 384 16.75 4.30 -14.79
N GLY A 385 17.96 4.31 -15.32
CA GLY A 385 18.38 3.37 -16.36
C GLY A 385 17.81 3.74 -17.73
N PRO A 386 17.44 2.74 -18.56
CA PRO A 386 17.02 2.98 -19.93
C PRO A 386 15.63 3.60 -20.08
N TYR A 387 14.95 3.91 -18.96
CA TYR A 387 13.62 4.47 -18.98
C TYR A 387 13.70 5.97 -19.20
N GLU A 388 13.19 6.43 -20.33
CA GLU A 388 13.10 7.85 -20.64
C GLU A 388 12.04 8.52 -19.73
N LEU A 389 12.51 9.25 -18.74
CA LEU A 389 11.74 10.25 -18.04
C LEU A 389 11.98 11.62 -18.66
N ASP A 390 11.07 12.54 -18.41
CA ASP A 390 11.30 13.89 -18.86
C ASP A 390 12.54 14.52 -18.18
N LYS A 391 13.05 15.58 -18.79
CA LYS A 391 14.28 16.24 -18.35
C LYS A 391 14.16 16.82 -16.93
N GLU A 392 12.95 17.24 -16.55
CA GLU A 392 12.68 17.81 -15.23
C GLU A 392 12.87 16.76 -14.14
N PHE A 393 12.30 15.56 -14.31
CA PHE A 393 12.49 14.46 -13.35
C PHE A 393 13.96 14.07 -13.21
N ASN A 394 14.67 13.97 -14.30
CA ASN A 394 16.11 13.65 -14.26
C ASN A 394 16.90 14.68 -13.45
N ASN A 395 16.60 15.97 -13.60
CA ASN A 395 17.20 17.04 -12.81
C ASN A 395 16.83 16.93 -11.33
N VAL A 396 15.55 16.66 -11.02
CA VAL A 396 15.05 16.50 -9.66
C VAL A 396 15.73 15.32 -8.96
N PHE A 397 15.87 14.17 -9.61
CA PHE A 397 16.59 13.03 -9.04
C PHE A 397 18.05 13.37 -8.71
N ARG A 398 18.74 14.03 -9.62
CA ARG A 398 20.12 14.45 -9.42
C ARG A 398 20.24 15.44 -8.26
N GLU A 399 19.40 16.48 -8.27
CA GLU A 399 19.39 17.50 -7.23
C GLU A 399 18.99 16.93 -5.87
N PHE A 400 18.01 15.99 -5.83
CA PHE A 400 17.57 15.40 -4.57
C PHE A 400 18.66 14.52 -3.96
N ASN A 401 19.32 13.69 -4.74
CA ASN A 401 20.31 12.73 -4.24
C ASN A 401 21.61 13.37 -3.76
N ASP A 402 21.84 14.63 -4.13
CA ASP A 402 23.02 15.36 -3.66
C ASP A 402 22.82 15.85 -2.21
N ASN A 403 23.76 15.52 -1.33
CA ASN A 403 23.80 16.01 0.07
C ASN A 403 22.51 15.78 0.90
N VAL A 404 21.98 14.55 0.89
CA VAL A 404 20.82 14.16 1.73
C VAL A 404 21.28 13.73 3.12
N HIS A 405 20.66 14.27 4.15
CA HIS A 405 20.83 13.83 5.54
C HIS A 405 19.78 12.78 5.91
N TYR A 406 20.17 11.80 6.72
CA TYR A 406 19.29 10.72 7.14
C TYR A 406 19.12 10.73 8.66
N TYR A 407 17.87 10.65 9.12
CA TYR A 407 17.52 10.59 10.52
C TYR A 407 16.61 9.39 10.77
N ARG A 408 17.02 8.50 11.64
CA ARG A 408 16.17 7.39 12.07
C ARG A 408 15.10 7.92 13.02
N VAL A 409 13.86 7.43 12.87
CA VAL A 409 12.73 7.84 13.73
C VAL A 409 13.07 7.66 15.19
N ASP A 410 13.66 6.52 15.59
CA ASP A 410 14.03 6.25 16.99
C ASP A 410 15.05 7.26 17.55
N ASP A 411 16.05 7.64 16.75
CA ASP A 411 17.09 8.61 17.17
C ASP A 411 16.53 10.02 17.34
N VAL A 412 15.45 10.31 16.65
CA VAL A 412 14.76 11.59 16.70
C VAL A 412 13.73 11.63 17.84
N LEU A 413 13.22 10.47 18.29
CA LEU A 413 12.17 10.39 19.31
C LEU A 413 12.69 10.28 20.74
N VAL A 414 13.99 10.02 20.93
CA VAL A 414 14.72 10.10 22.20
C VAL A 414 15.27 11.51 22.38
#